data_b0a1e7f4eef144685561fee56d4a6b66
#
_entry.id   b0a1e7f4eef144685561fee56d4a6b66
#
_cell.length_a   1.000
_cell.length_b   1.000
_cell.length_c   1.000
_cell.angle_alpha   90.00
_cell.angle_beta   90.00
_cell.angle_gamma   90.00
#
_symmetry.space_group_name_H-M   'P 1'
#
loop_
_entity.id
_entity.type
_entity.pdbx_description
1 polymer ?
#
loop_
_entity_poly.entity_id
_entity_poly.type
_entity_poly.pdbx_seq_one_letter_code
_entity_poly.pdbx_strand_id
1 'polypeptide(L)'
;PGLVNPHTGRLHTSYAQTVASTGRLASHDPNLQNIPIRRELGKDIRRGFIPRAGWRLLAADYSQIELRLLAHLSGDPAFVAAFEAGGDIHRQTASVIF
;
A
#
# COMPACT_ATOMS: atom_id res chain seq x y z
N PRO A 1 1.84 23.07 -6.12
CA PRO A 1 3.08 23.87 -6.31
C PRO A 1 3.64 24.40 -4.98
N GLY A 2 2.79 24.86 -4.03
CA GLY A 2 3.24 25.46 -2.78
C GLY A 2 3.94 24.52 -1.79
N LEU A 3 3.89 23.22 -2.01
CA LEU A 3 4.52 22.21 -1.14
C LEU A 3 5.87 21.70 -1.66
N VAL A 4 6.30 22.21 -2.82
CA VAL A 4 7.61 21.85 -3.37
C VAL A 4 8.69 22.57 -2.56
N ASN A 5 9.63 21.82 -2.03
CA ASN A 5 10.76 22.40 -1.31
C ASN A 5 11.68 23.15 -2.31
N PRO A 6 11.94 24.45 -2.11
CA PRO A 6 12.70 25.26 -3.06
C PRO A 6 14.18 24.85 -3.18
N HIS A 7 14.73 24.20 -2.16
CA HIS A 7 16.14 23.77 -2.18
C HIS A 7 16.33 22.42 -2.88
N THR A 8 15.34 21.52 -2.79
CA THR A 8 15.45 20.17 -3.36
C THR A 8 14.67 20.01 -4.66
N GLY A 9 13.73 20.92 -4.96
CA GLY A 9 12.78 20.80 -6.07
C GLY A 9 11.81 19.62 -5.91
N ARG A 10 11.68 19.06 -4.71
CA ARG A 10 10.91 17.85 -4.43
C ARG A 10 9.84 18.08 -3.38
N LEU A 11 8.84 17.19 -3.37
CA LEU A 11 7.87 17.08 -2.29
C LEU A 11 8.43 16.19 -1.20
N HIS A 12 8.32 16.64 0.04
CA HIS A 12 8.72 15.88 1.23
C HIS A 12 7.51 15.75 2.14
N THR A 13 6.99 14.54 2.27
CA THR A 13 5.91 14.26 3.22
C THR A 13 6.47 14.07 4.63
N SER A 14 5.61 14.24 5.61
CA SER A 14 5.88 13.84 7.00
C SER A 14 5.11 12.57 7.33
N TYR A 15 5.72 11.66 8.08
CA TYR A 15 5.07 10.43 8.56
C TYR A 15 4.85 10.49 10.07
N ALA A 16 3.62 10.22 10.48
CA ALA A 16 3.26 10.07 11.89
C ALA A 16 2.99 8.60 12.22
N GLN A 17 3.60 8.11 13.30
CA GLN A 17 3.49 6.72 13.76
C GLN A 17 2.37 6.52 14.79
N THR A 18 1.83 7.60 15.36
CA THR A 18 0.94 7.57 16.52
C THR A 18 -0.49 8.02 16.21
N VAL A 19 -0.83 8.23 14.94
CA VAL A 19 -2.15 8.74 14.53
C VAL A 19 -3.14 7.60 14.26
N ALA A 20 -2.70 6.55 13.56
CA ALA A 20 -3.55 5.43 13.24
C ALA A 20 -3.61 4.43 14.42
N SER A 21 -4.80 4.09 14.89
CA SER A 21 -5.01 3.10 15.95
C SER A 21 -4.52 1.69 15.59
N THR A 22 -4.38 1.42 14.30
CA THR A 22 -3.90 0.14 13.77
C THR A 22 -2.38 -0.01 13.76
N GLY A 23 -1.63 1.02 14.17
CA GLY A 23 -0.16 1.05 14.05
C GLY A 23 0.36 1.37 12.64
N ARG A 24 -0.52 1.66 11.68
CA ARG A 24 -0.10 2.11 10.34
C ARG A 24 0.48 3.52 10.39
N LEU A 25 1.39 3.83 9.47
CA LEU A 25 1.86 5.20 9.28
C LEU A 25 0.76 6.07 8.65
N ALA A 26 0.70 7.31 9.07
CA ALA A 26 -0.09 8.35 8.43
C ALA A 26 0.84 9.35 7.73
N SER A 27 0.55 9.67 6.49
CA SER A 27 1.32 10.64 5.69
C SER A 27 0.57 11.96 5.63
N HIS A 28 1.29 13.06 5.87
CA HIS A 28 0.71 14.42 5.83
C HIS A 28 1.72 15.44 5.28
N ASP A 29 1.22 16.57 4.83
CA ASP A 29 1.95 17.73 4.36
C ASP A 29 2.99 17.48 3.24
N PRO A 30 2.64 16.84 2.12
CA PRO A 30 1.33 16.36 1.67
C PRO A 30 1.06 14.90 2.03
N ASN A 31 -0.23 14.49 2.02
CA ASN A 31 -0.59 13.09 2.14
C ASN A 31 -0.29 12.35 0.82
N LEU A 32 0.80 11.60 0.76
CA LEU A 32 1.21 10.83 -0.41
C LEU A 32 0.63 9.40 -0.44
N GLN A 33 -0.07 8.96 0.61
CA GLN A 33 -0.73 7.67 0.66
C GLN A 33 -2.06 7.64 -0.11
N ASN A 34 -2.67 8.81 -0.37
CA ASN A 34 -3.97 8.94 -1.02
C ASN A 34 -3.89 9.37 -2.48
N ILE A 35 -2.84 9.01 -3.20
CA ILE A 35 -2.71 9.30 -4.62
C ILE A 35 -3.71 8.44 -5.39
N PRO A 36 -4.62 9.03 -6.19
CA PRO A 36 -5.64 8.30 -6.92
C PRO A 36 -5.02 7.26 -7.87
N ILE A 37 -5.64 6.07 -7.94
CA ILE A 37 -5.16 4.98 -8.81
C ILE A 37 -6.09 4.79 -10.01
N ARG A 38 -7.40 4.98 -9.81
CA ARG A 38 -8.44 4.57 -10.77
C ARG A 38 -8.68 5.55 -11.90
N ARG A 39 -8.33 6.82 -11.73
CA ARG A 39 -8.54 7.87 -12.75
C ARG A 39 -7.27 8.10 -13.55
N GLU A 40 -7.40 8.46 -14.83
CA GLU A 40 -6.24 8.77 -15.69
C GLU A 40 -5.36 9.87 -15.09
N LEU A 41 -5.96 10.93 -14.55
CA LEU A 41 -5.22 11.97 -13.83
C LEU A 41 -4.37 11.42 -12.68
N GLY A 42 -4.87 10.41 -11.96
CA GLY A 42 -4.12 9.75 -10.89
C GLY A 42 -2.91 8.99 -11.42
N LYS A 43 -3.03 8.34 -12.56
CA LYS A 43 -1.91 7.67 -13.25
C LYS A 43 -0.85 8.69 -13.68
N ASP A 44 -1.26 9.83 -14.20
CA ASP A 44 -0.33 10.89 -14.60
C ASP A 44 0.40 11.50 -13.40
N ILE A 45 -0.30 11.72 -12.28
CA ILE A 45 0.33 12.13 -11.02
C ILE A 45 1.38 11.11 -10.58
N ARG A 46 1.10 9.82 -10.69
CA ARG A 46 2.05 8.75 -10.33
C ARG A 46 3.31 8.75 -11.20
N ARG A 47 3.22 9.12 -12.48
CA ARG A 47 4.38 9.26 -13.36
C ARG A 47 5.34 10.37 -12.91
N GLY A 48 4.85 11.33 -12.12
CA GLY A 48 5.68 12.37 -11.50
C GLY A 48 6.58 11.87 -10.37
N PHE A 49 6.34 10.66 -9.86
CA PHE A 49 7.20 10.04 -8.83
C PHE A 49 8.39 9.38 -9.51
N ILE A 50 9.46 10.13 -9.62
CA ILE A 50 10.69 9.71 -10.29
C ILE A 50 11.83 9.57 -9.28
N PRO A 51 12.77 8.63 -9.50
CA PRO A 51 13.96 8.53 -8.67
C PRO A 51 14.91 9.70 -8.94
N ARG A 52 15.83 9.91 -8.04
CA ARG A 52 16.98 10.80 -8.28
C ARG A 52 17.83 10.23 -9.45
N ALA A 53 18.54 11.10 -10.18
CA ALA A 53 19.44 10.67 -11.23
C ALA A 53 20.45 9.61 -10.72
N GLY A 54 20.56 8.51 -11.44
CA GLY A 54 21.40 7.37 -11.05
C GLY A 54 20.78 6.41 -10.01
N TRP A 55 19.58 6.70 -9.51
CA TRP A 55 18.85 5.88 -8.54
C TRP A 55 17.67 5.17 -9.20
N ARG A 56 17.15 4.14 -8.52
CA ARG A 56 15.94 3.42 -8.93
C ARG A 56 14.93 3.44 -7.80
N LEU A 57 13.64 3.44 -8.13
CA LEU A 57 12.57 3.18 -7.18
C LEU A 57 12.46 1.66 -7.01
N LEU A 58 12.49 1.21 -5.77
CA LEU A 58 12.14 -0.16 -5.39
C LEU A 58 10.80 -0.13 -4.68
N ALA A 59 9.85 -0.90 -5.17
CA ALA A 59 8.58 -1.12 -4.50
C ALA A 59 8.50 -2.60 -4.09
N ALA A 60 8.27 -2.86 -2.81
CA ALA A 60 8.03 -4.19 -2.28
C ALA A 60 6.80 -4.13 -1.38
N ASP A 61 5.86 -5.02 -1.61
CA ASP A 61 4.62 -5.11 -0.84
C ASP A 61 4.35 -6.55 -0.45
N TYR A 62 3.93 -6.75 0.79
CA TYR A 62 3.50 -8.07 1.25
C TYR A 62 2.13 -8.41 0.69
N SER A 63 2.04 -9.52 -0.03
CA SER A 63 0.77 -10.00 -0.54
C SER A 63 -0.15 -10.45 0.59
N GLN A 64 -1.24 -9.72 0.80
CA GLN A 64 -2.33 -10.09 1.74
C GLN A 64 -1.86 -10.36 3.17
N ILE A 65 -0.86 -9.62 3.66
CA ILE A 65 -0.20 -9.92 4.94
C ILE A 65 -1.19 -9.96 6.12
N GLU A 66 -2.16 -9.04 6.16
CA GLU A 66 -3.14 -8.98 7.25
C GLU A 66 -4.02 -10.24 7.29
N LEU A 67 -4.45 -10.75 6.13
CA LEU A 67 -5.22 -11.97 6.02
C LEU A 67 -4.39 -13.21 6.35
N ARG A 68 -3.10 -13.22 6.00
CA ARG A 68 -2.17 -14.30 6.38
C ARG A 68 -1.96 -14.35 7.88
N LEU A 69 -1.80 -13.20 8.51
CA LEU A 69 -1.72 -13.09 9.96
C LEU A 69 -3.02 -13.54 10.63
N LEU A 70 -4.17 -13.16 10.08
CA LEU A 70 -5.46 -13.62 10.59
C LEU A 70 -5.63 -15.14 10.49
N ALA A 71 -5.25 -15.74 9.37
CA ALA A 71 -5.26 -17.19 9.20
C ALA A 71 -4.37 -17.89 10.24
N HIS A 72 -3.15 -17.35 10.44
CA HIS A 72 -2.21 -17.88 11.41
C HIS A 72 -2.73 -17.79 12.86
N LEU A 73 -3.25 -16.62 13.25
CA LEU A 73 -3.73 -16.38 14.60
C LEU A 73 -5.05 -17.08 14.92
N SER A 74 -5.95 -17.21 13.95
CA SER A 74 -7.23 -17.91 14.12
C SER A 74 -7.05 -19.43 14.15
N GLY A 75 -6.05 -19.95 13.45
CA GLY A 75 -5.86 -21.39 13.24
C GLY A 75 -6.99 -22.04 12.44
N ASP A 76 -7.83 -21.25 11.74
CA ASP A 76 -8.92 -21.79 10.92
C ASP A 76 -8.37 -22.66 9.80
N PRO A 77 -8.70 -23.99 9.78
CA PRO A 77 -8.10 -24.93 8.83
C PRO A 77 -8.39 -24.58 7.36
N ALA A 78 -9.60 -24.09 7.07
CA ALA A 78 -9.97 -23.74 5.70
C ALA A 78 -9.21 -22.51 5.23
N PHE A 79 -9.03 -21.54 6.13
CA PHE A 79 -8.30 -20.32 5.84
C PHE A 79 -6.79 -20.54 5.66
N VAL A 80 -6.21 -21.38 6.51
CA VAL A 80 -4.81 -21.81 6.38
C VAL A 80 -4.60 -22.58 5.09
N ALA A 81 -5.43 -23.59 4.79
CA ALA A 81 -5.33 -24.37 3.57
C ALA A 81 -5.45 -23.52 2.30
N ALA A 82 -6.29 -22.49 2.32
CA ALA A 82 -6.44 -21.56 1.21
C ALA A 82 -5.12 -20.83 0.87
N PHE A 83 -4.35 -20.44 1.89
CA PHE A 83 -3.05 -19.81 1.69
C PHE A 83 -1.96 -20.81 1.29
N GLU A 84 -1.95 -22.00 1.84
CA GLU A 84 -1.00 -23.07 1.49
C GLU A 84 -1.15 -23.52 0.04
N ALA A 85 -2.39 -23.55 -0.46
CA ALA A 85 -2.68 -23.82 -1.86
C ALA A 85 -2.24 -22.72 -2.83
N GLY A 86 -1.72 -21.60 -2.32
CA GLY A 86 -1.24 -20.48 -3.15
C GLY A 86 -2.36 -19.69 -3.84
N GLY A 87 -3.60 -19.86 -3.40
CA GLY A 87 -4.78 -19.22 -3.98
C GLY A 87 -4.97 -17.76 -3.59
N ASP A 88 -5.68 -17.03 -4.43
CA ASP A 88 -6.25 -15.73 -4.10
C ASP A 88 -7.51 -15.95 -3.23
N ILE A 89 -7.42 -15.59 -1.94
CA ILE A 89 -8.52 -15.73 -0.99
C ILE A 89 -9.78 -15.00 -1.43
N HIS A 90 -9.63 -13.83 -2.05
CA HIS A 90 -10.79 -13.09 -2.55
C HIS A 90 -11.54 -13.89 -3.62
N ARG A 91 -10.80 -14.57 -4.50
CA ARG A 91 -11.37 -15.43 -5.54
C ARG A 91 -12.01 -16.68 -4.94
N GLN A 92 -11.37 -17.29 -3.95
CA GLN A 92 -11.91 -18.48 -3.25
C GLN A 92 -13.17 -18.10 -2.47
N THR A 93 -13.15 -17.01 -1.72
CA THR A 93 -14.34 -16.54 -1.00
C THR A 93 -15.48 -16.22 -1.96
N ALA A 94 -15.19 -15.56 -3.08
CA ALA A 94 -16.21 -15.28 -4.10
C ALA A 94 -16.81 -16.59 -4.67
N SER A 95 -16.01 -17.61 -4.92
CA SER A 95 -16.49 -18.90 -5.44
C SER A 95 -17.33 -19.72 -4.44
N VAL A 96 -17.28 -19.37 -3.16
CA VAL A 96 -18.12 -20.01 -2.12
C VAL A 96 -19.44 -19.27 -1.93
N ILE A 97 -19.43 -17.94 -2.18
CA ILE A 97 -20.62 -17.09 -1.98
C ILE A 97 -21.46 -16.98 -3.25
N PHE A 98 -20.85 -17.04 -4.42
CA PHE A 98 -21.48 -16.91 -5.74
C PHE A 98 -21.31 -18.17 -6.57
#